data_8688c0a68171f9880e6d2bc0ebea3457
#
_entry.id   8688c0a68171f9880e6d2bc0ebea3457
#
_cell.length_a   1.000
_cell.length_b   1.000
_cell.length_c   1.000
_cell.angle_alpha   90.00
_cell.angle_beta   90.00
_cell.angle_gamma   90.00
#
_symmetry.space_group_name_H-M   'P 1'
#
loop_
_entity.id
_entity.type
_entity.pdbx_description
1 polymer ?
#
loop_
_entity_poly.entity_id
_entity_poly.type
_entity_poly.pdbx_seq_one_letter_code
_entity_poly.pdbx_strand_id
1 'polypeptide(L)'
;MLFPGGRLPLRIFEQRYMDMAKACLRDGAPFGVCLIREGAEVGAPATPSEVGTLARIGTWDMPQLGLLEVVARGEQRFRIRARRVQPDGLALASIEVLPDEPDSTIPPSGARLVKLLERVIEQHPELLEQPYQLDSCAWVSGRLAELLPLPLPAKQALLEMGDGRLRLEKLDALVRTD
;
A
#
# COMPACT_ATOMS: atom_id res chain seq x y z
N MET A 1 4.79 -2.52 -1.89
CA MET A 1 3.55 -2.92 -1.19
C MET A 1 2.93 -1.66 -0.60
N LEU A 2 1.61 -1.53 -0.56
CA LEU A 2 0.93 -0.30 -0.15
C LEU A 2 0.05 -0.58 1.08
N PHE A 3 0.21 0.26 2.12
CA PHE A 3 -0.66 0.28 3.30
C PHE A 3 -1.57 1.53 3.26
N PRO A 4 -2.68 1.56 4.03
CA PRO A 4 -3.48 2.77 4.21
C PRO A 4 -2.62 3.98 4.60
N GLY A 5 -2.86 5.12 3.97
CA GLY A 5 -2.07 6.35 4.16
C GLY A 5 -0.68 6.33 3.51
N GLY A 6 -0.29 5.24 2.83
CA GLY A 6 0.98 5.11 2.14
C GLY A 6 1.00 5.78 0.78
N ARG A 7 2.20 5.88 0.24
CA ARG A 7 2.51 6.47 -1.06
C ARG A 7 3.09 5.41 -1.99
N LEU A 8 2.62 5.35 -3.22
CA LEU A 8 3.09 4.41 -4.22
C LEU A 8 3.35 5.12 -5.54
N PRO A 9 4.61 5.43 -5.87
CA PRO A 9 4.96 5.88 -7.20
C PRO A 9 4.88 4.70 -8.18
N LEU A 10 4.23 4.91 -9.33
CA LEU A 10 4.06 3.92 -10.37
C LEU A 10 4.43 4.52 -11.73
N ARG A 11 5.06 3.70 -12.56
CA ARG A 11 5.33 3.99 -13.98
C ARG A 11 4.49 3.03 -14.82
N ILE A 12 3.47 3.57 -15.48
CA ILE A 12 2.47 2.81 -16.22
C ILE A 12 2.77 2.95 -17.72
N PHE A 13 3.01 1.84 -18.39
CA PHE A 13 3.30 1.77 -19.83
C PHE A 13 2.44 0.72 -20.56
N GLU A 14 1.82 -0.22 -19.84
CA GLU A 14 0.89 -1.17 -20.45
C GLU A 14 -0.46 -0.49 -20.73
N GLN A 15 -1.02 -0.70 -21.93
CA GLN A 15 -2.25 -0.04 -22.38
C GLN A 15 -3.42 -0.29 -21.43
N ARG A 16 -3.60 -1.53 -20.94
CA ARG A 16 -4.67 -1.88 -19.99
C ARG A 16 -4.61 -1.05 -18.71
N TYR A 17 -3.43 -0.80 -18.18
CA TYR A 17 -3.26 0.01 -16.97
C TYR A 17 -3.32 1.51 -17.27
N MET A 18 -2.91 1.94 -18.47
CA MET A 18 -3.10 3.32 -18.94
C MET A 18 -4.60 3.66 -19.01
N ASP A 19 -5.41 2.78 -19.57
CA ASP A 19 -6.85 2.99 -19.72
C ASP A 19 -7.56 2.93 -18.36
N MET A 20 -7.16 2.02 -17.48
CA MET A 20 -7.62 1.99 -16.09
C MET A 20 -7.29 3.29 -15.36
N ALA A 21 -6.04 3.77 -15.43
CA ALA A 21 -5.63 5.00 -14.76
C ALA A 21 -6.39 6.22 -15.27
N LYS A 22 -6.59 6.33 -16.58
CA LYS A 22 -7.43 7.38 -17.17
C LYS A 22 -8.86 7.35 -16.68
N ALA A 23 -9.46 6.16 -16.59
CA ALA A 23 -10.81 5.98 -16.04
C ALA A 23 -10.85 6.39 -14.55
N CYS A 24 -9.88 5.95 -13.74
CA CYS A 24 -9.78 6.34 -12.34
C CYS A 24 -9.66 7.86 -12.15
N LEU A 25 -8.84 8.53 -12.97
CA LEU A 25 -8.68 9.99 -12.93
C LEU A 25 -9.97 10.71 -13.32
N ARG A 26 -10.64 10.27 -14.39
CA ARG A 26 -11.89 10.87 -14.86
C ARG A 26 -13.01 10.75 -13.83
N ASP A 27 -13.15 9.56 -13.22
CA ASP A 27 -14.29 9.20 -12.36
C ASP A 27 -13.99 9.47 -10.87
N GLY A 28 -12.77 9.86 -10.53
CA GLY A 28 -12.32 10.01 -9.15
C GLY A 28 -12.34 8.70 -8.37
N ALA A 29 -12.24 7.55 -9.07
CA ALA A 29 -12.34 6.22 -8.48
C ALA A 29 -10.97 5.67 -8.09
N PRO A 30 -10.87 4.87 -6.99
CA PRO A 30 -9.66 4.15 -6.66
C PRO A 30 -9.47 2.90 -7.52
N PHE A 31 -8.24 2.38 -7.55
CA PHE A 31 -7.92 1.05 -8.06
C PHE A 31 -7.33 0.17 -6.95
N GLY A 32 -7.32 -1.15 -7.13
CA GLY A 32 -6.79 -2.08 -6.14
C GLY A 32 -5.29 -2.34 -6.33
N VAL A 33 -4.53 -2.32 -5.24
CA VAL A 33 -3.13 -2.72 -5.18
C VAL A 33 -2.99 -3.96 -4.32
N CYS A 34 -2.52 -5.07 -4.90
CA CYS A 34 -2.33 -6.34 -4.22
C CYS A 34 -0.89 -6.84 -4.42
N LEU A 35 -0.39 -7.60 -3.44
CA LEU A 35 0.82 -8.37 -3.64
C LEU A 35 0.55 -9.50 -4.66
N ILE A 36 1.46 -9.68 -5.61
CA ILE A 36 1.44 -10.82 -6.52
C ILE A 36 1.96 -12.06 -5.77
N ARG A 37 1.13 -13.11 -5.70
CA ARG A 37 1.50 -14.40 -5.14
C ARG A 37 2.17 -15.31 -6.17
N GLU A 38 1.63 -15.30 -7.38
CA GLU A 38 2.12 -16.12 -8.49
C GLU A 38 2.02 -15.34 -9.78
N GLY A 39 3.01 -15.49 -10.65
CA GLY A 39 3.12 -14.75 -11.91
C GLY A 39 4.07 -13.56 -11.83
N ALA A 40 3.98 -12.68 -12.81
CA ALA A 40 4.82 -11.49 -12.93
C ALA A 40 3.97 -10.22 -12.99
N GLU A 41 4.61 -9.09 -12.74
CA GLU A 41 3.97 -7.76 -12.79
C GLU A 41 3.57 -7.36 -14.22
N VAL A 42 4.32 -7.88 -15.19
CA VAL A 42 4.16 -7.57 -16.63
C VAL A 42 3.75 -8.82 -17.39
N GLY A 43 2.86 -8.65 -18.36
CA GLY A 43 2.43 -9.71 -19.26
C GLY A 43 1.12 -10.39 -18.83
N ALA A 44 1.13 -11.72 -18.65
CA ALA A 44 -0.08 -12.47 -18.28
C ALA A 44 -0.61 -12.06 -16.90
N PRO A 45 -1.94 -12.08 -16.68
CA PRO A 45 -2.53 -11.74 -15.40
C PRO A 45 -2.00 -12.62 -14.27
N ALA A 46 -1.43 -11.99 -13.25
CA ALA A 46 -0.90 -12.65 -12.07
C ALA A 46 -2.00 -13.06 -11.08
N THR A 47 -1.66 -13.95 -10.15
CA THR A 47 -2.53 -14.30 -9.03
C THR A 47 -2.21 -13.39 -7.85
N PRO A 48 -3.12 -12.45 -7.48
CA PRO A 48 -2.90 -11.56 -6.35
C PRO A 48 -3.19 -12.25 -5.01
N SER A 49 -2.65 -11.67 -3.94
CA SER A 49 -3.13 -11.92 -2.58
C SER A 49 -4.57 -11.45 -2.44
N GLU A 50 -5.32 -12.10 -1.55
CA GLU A 50 -6.75 -11.78 -1.37
C GLU A 50 -6.99 -10.42 -0.71
N VAL A 51 -6.07 -9.98 0.14
CA VAL A 51 -6.15 -8.67 0.79
C VAL A 51 -5.18 -7.71 0.11
N GLY A 52 -5.70 -6.54 -0.22
CA GLY A 52 -4.96 -5.43 -0.81
C GLY A 52 -5.40 -4.09 -0.24
N THR A 53 -4.90 -3.02 -0.84
CA THR A 53 -5.22 -1.63 -0.48
C THR A 53 -5.79 -0.90 -1.69
N LEU A 54 -6.91 -0.22 -1.52
CA LEU A 54 -7.43 0.72 -2.49
C LEU A 54 -6.46 1.90 -2.61
N ALA A 55 -6.18 2.31 -3.82
CA ALA A 55 -5.24 3.37 -4.12
C ALA A 55 -5.90 4.43 -4.99
N ARG A 56 -5.77 5.68 -4.60
CA ARG A 56 -6.26 6.82 -5.37
C ARG A 56 -5.09 7.58 -5.97
N ILE A 57 -5.19 7.92 -7.25
CA ILE A 57 -4.17 8.74 -7.92
C ILE A 57 -4.24 10.15 -7.37
N GLY A 58 -3.15 10.60 -6.74
CA GLY A 58 -3.01 11.95 -6.21
C GLY A 58 -2.40 12.92 -7.22
N THR A 59 -1.26 12.54 -7.80
CA THR A 59 -0.57 13.32 -8.82
C THR A 59 -0.20 12.43 -10.00
N TRP A 60 -0.09 13.03 -11.18
CA TRP A 60 0.32 12.32 -12.37
C TRP A 60 1.07 13.24 -13.33
N ASP A 61 1.92 12.65 -14.15
CA ASP A 61 2.64 13.31 -15.24
C ASP A 61 2.78 12.34 -16.41
N MET A 62 2.95 12.88 -17.61
CA MET A 62 3.20 12.12 -18.84
C MET A 62 4.48 12.63 -19.49
N PRO A 63 5.67 12.25 -18.96
CA PRO A 63 6.95 12.78 -19.43
C PRO A 63 7.24 12.45 -20.90
N GLN A 64 6.62 11.38 -21.40
CA GLN A 64 6.68 11.00 -22.81
C GLN A 64 5.42 10.22 -23.21
N LEU A 65 5.13 10.20 -24.52
CA LEU A 65 4.00 9.45 -25.04
C LEU A 65 4.13 7.96 -24.70
N GLY A 66 3.07 7.37 -24.12
CA GLY A 66 3.02 5.97 -23.72
C GLY A 66 3.61 5.65 -22.35
N LEU A 67 4.07 6.65 -21.58
CA LEU A 67 4.51 6.49 -20.21
C LEU A 67 3.75 7.46 -19.31
N LEU A 68 2.96 6.92 -18.39
CA LEU A 68 2.26 7.68 -17.36
C LEU A 68 2.93 7.43 -16.00
N GLU A 69 3.42 8.48 -15.39
CA GLU A 69 3.93 8.45 -14.01
C GLU A 69 2.84 8.95 -13.07
N VAL A 70 2.52 8.16 -12.06
CA VAL A 70 1.51 8.52 -11.06
C VAL A 70 2.06 8.30 -9.65
N VAL A 71 1.58 9.11 -8.72
CA VAL A 71 1.74 8.85 -7.30
C VAL A 71 0.36 8.55 -6.74
N ALA A 72 0.15 7.31 -6.33
CA ALA A 72 -1.09 6.87 -5.71
C ALA A 72 -0.96 6.87 -4.18
N ARG A 73 -2.07 7.16 -3.49
CA ARG A 73 -2.18 7.10 -2.02
C ARG A 73 -3.05 5.92 -1.63
N GLY A 74 -2.60 5.16 -0.64
CA GLY A 74 -3.35 4.09 -0.04
C GLY A 74 -4.54 4.62 0.76
N GLU A 75 -5.72 4.10 0.44
CA GLU A 75 -6.95 4.33 1.18
C GLU A 75 -7.26 3.12 2.07
N GLN A 76 -8.48 2.61 2.03
CA GLN A 76 -8.92 1.48 2.83
C GLN A 76 -8.37 0.15 2.30
N ARG A 77 -8.21 -0.81 3.19
CA ARG A 77 -7.94 -2.21 2.82
C ARG A 77 -9.20 -2.85 2.26
N PHE A 78 -9.01 -3.82 1.39
CA PHE A 78 -10.11 -4.60 0.84
C PHE A 78 -9.75 -6.08 0.78
N ARG A 79 -10.79 -6.93 0.67
CA ARG A 79 -10.67 -8.35 0.38
C ARG A 79 -11.31 -8.67 -0.95
N ILE A 80 -10.62 -9.40 -1.81
CA ILE A 80 -11.16 -9.92 -3.06
C ILE A 80 -12.18 -11.03 -2.74
N ARG A 81 -13.40 -10.91 -3.26
CA ARG A 81 -14.47 -11.92 -3.17
C ARG A 81 -14.61 -12.74 -4.44
N ALA A 82 -14.45 -12.09 -5.57
CA ALA A 82 -14.40 -12.73 -6.88
C ALA A 82 -13.54 -11.91 -7.83
N ARG A 83 -12.95 -12.55 -8.83
CA ARG A 83 -12.17 -11.86 -9.86
C ARG A 83 -12.51 -12.39 -11.23
N ARG A 84 -12.34 -11.54 -12.23
CA ARG A 84 -12.38 -11.89 -13.65
C ARG A 84 -11.30 -11.13 -14.39
N VAL A 85 -10.85 -11.67 -15.50
CA VAL A 85 -9.90 -11.01 -16.40
C VAL A 85 -10.66 -10.54 -17.63
N GLN A 86 -10.46 -9.31 -18.03
CA GLN A 86 -11.02 -8.74 -19.26
C GLN A 86 -10.23 -9.24 -20.49
N PRO A 87 -10.79 -9.11 -21.71
CA PRO A 87 -10.09 -9.51 -22.94
C PRO A 87 -8.75 -8.80 -23.15
N ASP A 88 -8.59 -7.58 -22.65
CA ASP A 88 -7.34 -6.81 -22.66
C ASP A 88 -6.33 -7.26 -21.59
N GLY A 89 -6.71 -8.22 -20.74
CA GLY A 89 -5.89 -8.73 -19.67
C GLY A 89 -5.99 -7.95 -18.35
N LEU A 90 -6.84 -6.91 -18.26
CA LEU A 90 -7.07 -6.21 -16.99
C LEU A 90 -7.83 -7.10 -16.01
N ALA A 91 -7.31 -7.26 -14.81
CA ALA A 91 -8.02 -7.96 -13.73
C ALA A 91 -9.02 -7.02 -13.05
N LEU A 92 -10.28 -7.46 -12.99
CA LEU A 92 -11.34 -6.83 -12.22
C LEU A 92 -11.74 -7.72 -11.05
N ALA A 93 -12.11 -7.11 -9.93
CA ALA A 93 -12.55 -7.84 -8.75
C ALA A 93 -13.83 -7.25 -8.15
N SER A 94 -14.68 -8.13 -7.66
CA SER A 94 -15.68 -7.78 -6.65
C SER A 94 -14.98 -7.83 -5.30
N ILE A 95 -15.07 -6.74 -4.54
CA ILE A 95 -14.35 -6.59 -3.28
C ILE A 95 -15.30 -6.34 -2.12
N GLU A 96 -14.84 -6.67 -0.94
CA GLU A 96 -15.36 -6.21 0.33
C GLU A 96 -14.37 -5.22 0.92
N VAL A 97 -14.80 -3.99 1.18
CA VAL A 97 -13.98 -3.01 1.90
C VAL A 97 -13.89 -3.46 3.36
N LEU A 98 -12.67 -3.59 3.86
CA LEU A 98 -12.43 -3.96 5.24
C LEU A 98 -12.62 -2.75 6.16
N PRO A 99 -13.06 -2.97 7.41
CA PRO A 99 -13.18 -1.89 8.38
C PRO A 99 -11.88 -1.12 8.56
N ASP A 100 -11.99 0.17 8.83
CA ASP A 100 -10.87 0.98 9.27
C ASP A 100 -10.31 0.42 10.59
N GLU A 101 -9.01 0.61 10.77
CA GLU A 101 -8.36 0.17 12.00
C GLU A 101 -8.80 1.04 13.18
N PRO A 102 -8.94 0.45 14.37
CA PRO A 102 -9.22 1.23 15.56
C PRO A 102 -8.15 2.31 15.76
N ASP A 103 -8.59 3.53 16.04
CA ASP A 103 -7.66 4.60 16.41
C ASP A 103 -7.04 4.27 17.77
N SER A 104 -5.72 4.18 17.81
CA SER A 104 -4.97 3.84 19.01
C SER A 104 -3.66 4.60 19.07
N THR A 105 -3.39 5.15 20.25
CA THR A 105 -2.16 5.89 20.52
C THR A 105 -0.99 4.94 20.77
N ILE A 106 0.23 5.43 20.52
CA ILE A 106 1.46 4.67 20.69
C ILE A 106 1.65 4.30 22.19
N PRO A 107 1.75 3.01 22.54
CA PRO A 107 2.08 2.60 23.89
C PRO A 107 3.55 2.90 24.20
N PRO A 108 3.95 3.00 25.50
CA PRO A 108 5.36 3.21 25.87
C PRO A 108 6.34 2.21 25.25
N SER A 109 5.91 0.96 25.05
CA SER A 109 6.69 -0.08 24.37
C SER A 109 6.98 0.22 22.90
N GLY A 110 6.14 1.02 22.25
CA GLY A 110 6.29 1.41 20.84
C GLY A 110 7.21 2.62 20.60
N ALA A 111 7.63 3.33 21.66
CA ALA A 111 8.43 4.55 21.54
C ALA A 111 9.73 4.37 20.74
N ARG A 112 10.35 3.19 20.81
CA ARG A 112 11.56 2.87 20.04
C ARG A 112 11.26 2.85 18.53
N LEU A 113 10.15 2.32 18.11
CA LEU A 113 9.74 2.26 16.70
C LEU A 113 9.38 3.64 16.16
N VAL A 114 8.77 4.50 16.98
CA VAL A 114 8.54 5.90 16.61
C VAL A 114 9.87 6.60 16.36
N LYS A 115 10.84 6.48 17.28
CA LYS A 115 12.19 7.05 17.10
C LYS A 115 12.92 6.51 15.87
N LEU A 116 12.71 5.24 15.53
CA LEU A 116 13.24 4.66 14.30
C LEU A 116 12.64 5.36 13.07
N LEU A 117 11.32 5.53 13.06
CA LEU A 117 10.62 6.20 11.95
C LEU A 117 11.00 7.69 11.85
N GLU A 118 11.14 8.40 12.97
CA GLU A 118 11.62 9.80 13.02
C GLU A 118 12.99 9.93 12.35
N ARG A 119 13.92 9.04 12.63
CA ARG A 119 15.25 9.04 11.98
C ARG A 119 15.15 8.80 10.47
N VAL A 120 14.26 7.90 10.03
CA VAL A 120 14.03 7.69 8.59
C VAL A 120 13.48 8.95 7.95
N ILE A 121 12.54 9.63 8.60
CA ILE A 121 11.97 10.90 8.12
C ILE A 121 13.06 11.99 8.02
N GLU A 122 13.91 12.10 9.02
CA GLU A 122 15.02 13.09 9.03
C GLU A 122 16.04 12.84 7.92
N GLN A 123 16.36 11.58 7.64
CA GLN A 123 17.34 11.19 6.61
C GLN A 123 16.76 11.16 5.20
N HIS A 124 15.47 10.84 5.06
CA HIS A 124 14.77 10.60 3.82
C HIS A 124 13.37 11.24 3.82
N PRO A 125 13.26 12.57 3.92
CA PRO A 125 11.97 13.25 4.00
C PRO A 125 11.11 13.04 2.76
N GLU A 126 11.71 12.68 1.62
CA GLU A 126 11.01 12.40 0.36
C GLU A 126 10.20 11.09 0.37
N LEU A 127 10.46 10.17 1.31
CA LEU A 127 9.77 8.89 1.38
C LEU A 127 8.35 9.00 1.93
N LEU A 128 8.09 9.99 2.78
CA LEU A 128 6.81 10.16 3.45
C LEU A 128 6.26 11.57 3.25
N GLU A 129 4.94 11.68 3.17
CA GLU A 129 4.24 12.97 3.06
C GLU A 129 3.72 13.44 4.42
N GLN A 130 3.76 14.75 4.62
CA GLN A 130 3.12 15.40 5.76
C GLN A 130 1.58 15.49 5.57
N PRO A 131 0.80 15.55 6.66
CA PRO A 131 1.24 15.55 8.05
C PRO A 131 1.62 14.16 8.56
N TYR A 132 2.67 14.08 9.38
CA TYR A 132 3.06 12.84 10.03
C TYR A 132 2.18 12.58 11.27
N GLN A 133 1.68 11.35 11.41
CA GLN A 133 0.82 10.93 12.52
C GLN A 133 1.60 10.02 13.48
N LEU A 134 2.64 10.58 14.10
CA LEU A 134 3.58 9.82 14.94
C LEU A 134 2.97 9.30 16.26
N ASP A 135 1.80 9.75 16.61
CA ASP A 135 0.99 9.30 17.74
C ASP A 135 0.02 8.15 17.40
N SER A 136 -0.18 7.86 16.11
CA SER A 136 -1.10 6.81 15.64
C SER A 136 -0.38 5.48 15.44
N CYS A 137 -0.82 4.42 16.15
CA CYS A 137 -0.34 3.06 15.93
C CYS A 137 -0.54 2.59 14.50
N ALA A 138 -1.70 2.86 13.92
CA ALA A 138 -2.03 2.46 12.55
C ALA A 138 -1.08 3.09 11.53
N TRP A 139 -0.84 4.40 11.66
CA TRP A 139 0.03 5.13 10.75
C TRP A 139 1.50 4.71 10.90
N VAL A 140 2.04 4.74 12.13
CA VAL A 140 3.45 4.40 12.40
C VAL A 140 3.76 2.97 11.97
N SER A 141 2.92 2.01 12.37
CA SER A 141 3.14 0.61 11.98
C SER A 141 3.00 0.37 10.48
N GLY A 142 2.07 1.06 9.81
CA GLY A 142 1.92 1.01 8.36
C GLY A 142 3.16 1.53 7.63
N ARG A 143 3.67 2.71 8.03
CA ARG A 143 4.89 3.29 7.43
C ARG A 143 6.12 2.41 7.65
N LEU A 144 6.31 1.90 8.86
CA LEU A 144 7.42 0.98 9.14
C LEU A 144 7.32 -0.33 8.34
N ALA A 145 6.11 -0.91 8.21
CA ALA A 145 5.91 -2.11 7.40
C ALA A 145 6.26 -1.90 5.92
N GLU A 146 6.05 -0.69 5.38
CA GLU A 146 6.46 -0.35 4.01
C GLU A 146 7.98 -0.17 3.88
N LEU A 147 8.60 0.56 4.81
CA LEU A 147 9.98 1.01 4.71
C LEU A 147 11.00 -0.05 5.13
N LEU A 148 10.69 -0.86 6.13
CA LEU A 148 11.59 -1.89 6.60
C LEU A 148 11.84 -2.98 5.54
N PRO A 149 13.06 -3.54 5.46
CA PRO A 149 13.43 -4.58 4.49
C PRO A 149 12.89 -5.96 4.88
N LEU A 150 11.60 -6.05 5.14
CA LEU A 150 10.92 -7.29 5.49
C LEU A 150 10.60 -8.12 4.24
N PRO A 151 10.60 -9.46 4.34
CA PRO A 151 10.11 -10.33 3.27
C PRO A 151 8.66 -10.01 2.89
N LEU A 152 8.32 -10.09 1.59
CA LEU A 152 6.98 -9.77 1.10
C LEU A 152 5.85 -10.56 1.81
N PRO A 153 6.00 -11.87 2.12
CA PRO A 153 5.00 -12.59 2.90
C PRO A 153 4.78 -12.00 4.32
N ALA A 154 5.84 -11.53 4.96
CA ALA A 154 5.72 -10.86 6.26
C ALA A 154 5.00 -9.51 6.14
N LYS A 155 5.30 -8.71 5.11
CA LYS A 155 4.57 -7.47 4.83
C LYS A 155 3.09 -7.74 4.53
N GLN A 156 2.77 -8.82 3.80
CA GLN A 156 1.38 -9.22 3.54
C GLN A 156 0.64 -9.58 4.83
N ALA A 157 1.27 -10.39 5.68
CA ALA A 157 0.68 -10.73 6.98
C ALA A 157 0.42 -9.49 7.85
N LEU A 158 1.33 -8.51 7.83
CA LEU A 158 1.15 -7.22 8.52
C LEU A 158 -0.01 -6.40 7.93
N LEU A 159 -0.20 -6.39 6.59
CA LEU A 159 -1.32 -5.72 5.94
C LEU A 159 -2.67 -6.34 6.31
N GLU A 160 -2.71 -7.65 6.48
CA GLU A 160 -3.93 -8.41 6.84
C GLU A 160 -4.36 -8.18 8.30
N MET A 161 -3.46 -7.69 9.16
CA MET A 161 -3.81 -7.33 10.54
C MET A 161 -4.74 -6.11 10.56
N GLY A 162 -5.88 -6.25 11.26
CA GLY A 162 -6.89 -5.21 11.38
C GLY A 162 -6.68 -4.28 12.58
N ASP A 163 -5.50 -4.29 13.19
CA ASP A 163 -5.19 -3.54 14.40
C ASP A 163 -3.75 -3.02 14.34
N GLY A 164 -3.62 -1.69 14.29
CA GLY A 164 -2.33 -1.01 14.21
C GLY A 164 -1.45 -1.24 15.43
N ARG A 165 -2.04 -1.42 16.62
CA ARG A 165 -1.29 -1.70 17.86
C ARG A 165 -0.67 -3.10 17.83
N LEU A 166 -1.45 -4.11 17.46
CA LEU A 166 -0.94 -5.47 17.31
C LEU A 166 0.12 -5.55 16.22
N ARG A 167 -0.06 -4.82 15.12
CA ARG A 167 0.94 -4.71 14.05
C ARG A 167 2.23 -4.06 14.55
N LEU A 168 2.14 -3.02 15.38
CA LEU A 168 3.30 -2.35 15.97
C LEU A 168 4.07 -3.31 16.89
N GLU A 169 3.39 -4.06 17.75
CA GLU A 169 3.99 -5.08 18.62
C GLU A 169 4.69 -6.18 17.81
N LYS A 170 4.07 -6.62 16.71
CA LYS A 170 4.68 -7.61 15.80
C LYS A 170 5.94 -7.08 15.12
N LEU A 171 5.92 -5.83 14.69
CA LEU A 171 7.09 -5.16 14.10
C LEU A 171 8.22 -5.03 15.12
N ASP A 172 7.92 -4.66 16.36
CA ASP A 172 8.94 -4.55 17.41
C ASP A 172 9.63 -5.90 17.64
N ALA A 173 8.88 -6.99 17.65
CA ALA A 173 9.45 -8.33 17.76
C ALA A 173 10.35 -8.69 16.56
N LEU A 174 9.95 -8.35 15.33
CA LEU A 174 10.74 -8.61 14.12
C LEU A 174 12.06 -7.82 14.12
N VAL A 175 12.01 -6.53 14.48
CA VAL A 175 13.20 -5.65 14.49
C VAL A 175 14.18 -5.98 15.62
N ARG A 176 13.77 -6.72 16.67
CA ARG A 176 14.68 -7.16 17.75
C ARG A 176 15.44 -8.45 17.40
N THR A 177 14.99 -9.17 16.41
CA THR A 177 15.54 -10.49 16.06
C THR A 177 16.67 -10.42 15.04
N ASP A 178 16.80 -9.28 14.35
CA ASP A 178 17.91 -8.93 13.44
C ASP A 178 18.98 -8.09 14.17
#